data_2ffad8a78da2caee9c0f672e04067e46
#
_entry.id   2ffad8a78da2caee9c0f672e04067e46
#
_cell.length_a   1.000
_cell.length_b   1.000
_cell.length_c   1.000
_cell.angle_alpha   90.00
_cell.angle_beta   90.00
_cell.angle_gamma   90.00
#
_symmetry.space_group_name_H-M   'P 1'
#
loop_
_entity.id
_entity.type
_entity.pdbx_description
1 polymer ?
#
loop_
_entity_poly.entity_id
_entity_poly.type
_entity_poly.pdbx_seq_one_letter_code
_entity_poly.pdbx_strand_id
1 'polypeptide(L)'
;PGVSSDKTLDALYAFTDCEVSISPNCCVIDARKPHFLTVSDVLKKSVNNTLSLLRQELEIRKGELLENLHFASLEKIFIEERIYKDVKFEQSEDMDAACAHIDERLTPFYPQFIREVTKEDILKLLEIKMARILKFNKDKADENIARIKEEIEDINDKLAHIVDYTINWYEMLKEKYGKNYPRRTELRNFDTIEAAKVVEANEKLYINREEGFIGTSLKKDEFVAN
;
A
#
# COMPACT_ATOMS: atom_id res chain seq x y z
N PRO A 1 38.51 26.22 32.22
CA PRO A 1 37.76 27.28 32.85
C PRO A 1 37.92 28.57 32.00
N GLY A 2 36.80 29.23 31.59
CA GLY A 2 36.82 30.46 30.84
C GLY A 2 36.48 30.38 29.35
N VAL A 3 36.25 29.20 28.79
CA VAL A 3 35.75 29.03 27.41
C VAL A 3 34.24 29.02 27.45
N SER A 4 33.57 29.80 26.56
CA SER A 4 32.11 29.78 26.48
C SER A 4 31.61 28.45 25.96
N SER A 5 30.40 28.02 26.38
CA SER A 5 29.74 26.82 25.89
C SER A 5 29.60 26.80 24.36
N ASP A 6 29.35 27.95 23.75
CA ASP A 6 29.17 28.07 22.32
C ASP A 6 30.48 27.82 21.56
N LYS A 7 31.59 28.41 22.00
CA LYS A 7 32.90 28.09 21.41
C LYS A 7 33.32 26.62 21.58
N THR A 8 32.97 26.00 22.70
CA THR A 8 33.20 24.56 22.89
C THR A 8 32.36 23.72 21.96
N LEU A 9 31.09 24.08 21.75
CA LEU A 9 30.19 23.42 20.82
C LEU A 9 30.69 23.51 19.37
N ASP A 10 31.07 24.72 18.96
CA ASP A 10 31.66 25.00 17.64
C ASP A 10 32.96 24.19 17.40
N ALA A 11 33.81 24.13 18.41
CA ALA A 11 35.03 23.31 18.35
C ALA A 11 34.72 21.80 18.24
N LEU A 12 33.69 21.30 18.91
CA LEU A 12 33.26 19.91 18.78
C LEU A 12 32.78 19.61 17.35
N TYR A 13 32.02 20.50 16.74
CA TYR A 13 31.55 20.33 15.34
C TYR A 13 32.72 20.42 14.35
N ALA A 14 33.67 21.32 14.57
CA ALA A 14 34.78 21.52 13.65
C ALA A 14 35.88 20.45 13.71
N PHE A 15 36.11 19.82 14.89
CA PHE A 15 37.29 18.97 15.15
C PHE A 15 36.94 17.53 15.57
N THR A 16 35.68 17.19 15.69
CA THR A 16 35.27 15.83 16.05
C THR A 16 34.21 15.29 15.08
N ASP A 17 33.91 14.01 15.16
CA ASP A 17 32.89 13.34 14.35
C ASP A 17 31.46 13.60 14.87
N CYS A 18 31.19 14.75 15.51
CA CYS A 18 29.86 15.14 15.94
C CYS A 18 28.95 15.49 14.76
N GLU A 19 29.53 15.85 13.63
CA GLU A 19 28.82 16.09 12.37
C GLU A 19 29.20 15.04 11.34
N VAL A 20 28.18 14.37 10.79
CA VAL A 20 28.35 13.37 9.73
C VAL A 20 27.52 13.78 8.52
N SER A 21 28.18 13.90 7.37
CA SER A 21 27.47 14.13 6.11
C SER A 21 26.87 12.84 5.59
N ILE A 22 25.55 12.82 5.38
CA ILE A 22 24.82 11.69 4.85
C ILE A 22 24.34 12.02 3.45
N SER A 23 24.83 11.30 2.44
CA SER A 23 24.38 11.39 1.07
C SER A 23 23.57 10.14 0.70
N PRO A 24 22.24 10.15 0.90
CA PRO A 24 21.42 8.99 0.64
C PRO A 24 21.33 8.70 -0.85
N ASN A 25 21.62 7.46 -1.23
CA ASN A 25 21.47 6.97 -2.59
C ASN A 25 20.33 5.93 -2.61
N CYS A 26 19.12 6.37 -3.00
CA CYS A 26 17.95 5.50 -3.06
C CYS A 26 17.90 4.78 -4.41
N CYS A 27 18.37 3.54 -4.45
CA CYS A 27 18.17 2.65 -5.59
C CYS A 27 16.95 1.77 -5.35
N VAL A 28 15.94 1.87 -6.21
CA VAL A 28 14.70 1.07 -6.16
C VAL A 28 14.53 0.28 -7.46
N ILE A 29 13.92 -0.88 -7.36
CA ILE A 29 13.57 -1.69 -8.53
C ILE A 29 12.14 -1.35 -8.93
N ASP A 30 11.98 -0.89 -10.17
CA ASP A 30 10.68 -0.62 -10.75
C ASP A 30 10.61 -1.24 -12.16
N ALA A 31 9.51 -1.92 -12.46
CA ALA A 31 9.32 -2.65 -13.72
C ALA A 31 10.54 -3.51 -14.10
N ARG A 32 11.15 -4.19 -13.12
CA ARG A 32 12.34 -5.04 -13.23
C ARG A 32 13.64 -4.32 -13.61
N LYS A 33 13.66 -2.98 -13.45
CA LYS A 33 14.87 -2.16 -13.71
C LYS A 33 15.24 -1.36 -12.47
N PRO A 34 16.53 -1.16 -12.19
CA PRO A 34 16.97 -0.29 -11.12
C PRO A 34 16.77 1.18 -11.51
N HIS A 35 16.24 1.97 -10.59
CA HIS A 35 16.10 3.42 -10.70
C HIS A 35 16.72 4.10 -9.50
N PHE A 36 17.50 5.14 -9.74
CA PHE A 36 18.07 5.98 -8.71
C PHE A 36 17.16 7.21 -8.54
N LEU A 37 16.56 7.31 -7.37
CA LEU A 37 15.54 8.32 -7.08
C LEU A 37 15.91 9.12 -5.83
N THR A 38 15.35 10.32 -5.70
CA THR A 38 15.38 11.05 -4.42
C THR A 38 14.45 10.39 -3.41
N VAL A 39 14.66 10.62 -2.12
CA VAL A 39 13.78 10.13 -1.04
C VAL A 39 12.34 10.58 -1.29
N SER A 40 12.13 11.84 -1.71
CA SER A 40 10.80 12.36 -2.01
C SER A 40 10.12 11.63 -3.17
N ASP A 41 10.88 11.26 -4.20
CA ASP A 41 10.32 10.53 -5.35
C ASP A 41 9.99 9.09 -5.00
N VAL A 42 10.81 8.44 -4.15
CA VAL A 42 10.50 7.11 -3.61
C VAL A 42 9.19 7.15 -2.80
N LEU A 43 9.00 8.15 -1.94
CA LEU A 43 7.77 8.32 -1.16
C LEU A 43 6.56 8.55 -2.06
N LYS A 44 6.65 9.47 -3.04
CA LYS A 44 5.58 9.72 -4.02
C LYS A 44 5.20 8.43 -4.78
N LYS A 45 6.22 7.70 -5.24
CA LYS A 45 6.01 6.44 -5.94
C LYS A 45 5.35 5.38 -5.06
N SER A 46 5.77 5.26 -3.80
CA SER A 46 5.17 4.34 -2.82
C SER A 46 3.70 4.68 -2.59
N VAL A 47 3.35 5.96 -2.42
CA VAL A 47 1.95 6.40 -2.24
C VAL A 47 1.11 6.11 -3.46
N ASN A 48 1.60 6.43 -4.66
CA ASN A 48 0.88 6.14 -5.91
C ASN A 48 0.67 4.63 -6.13
N ASN A 49 1.66 3.83 -5.79
CA ASN A 49 1.56 2.38 -5.87
C ASN A 49 0.53 1.84 -4.87
N THR A 50 0.53 2.34 -3.63
CA THR A 50 -0.46 1.96 -2.61
C THR A 50 -1.88 2.31 -3.07
N LEU A 51 -2.10 3.51 -3.59
CA LEU A 51 -3.41 3.91 -4.15
C LEU A 51 -3.86 2.97 -5.27
N SER A 52 -2.94 2.62 -6.17
CA SER A 52 -3.23 1.69 -7.28
C SER A 52 -3.59 0.29 -6.77
N LEU A 53 -2.87 -0.21 -5.77
CA LEU A 53 -3.13 -1.53 -5.18
C LEU A 53 -4.45 -1.56 -4.41
N LEU A 54 -4.76 -0.53 -3.63
CA LEU A 54 -6.04 -0.42 -2.92
C LEU A 54 -7.22 -0.36 -3.90
N ARG A 55 -7.07 0.36 -5.01
CA ARG A 55 -8.07 0.37 -6.09
C ARG A 55 -8.26 -1.04 -6.67
N GLN A 56 -7.18 -1.72 -6.99
CA GLN A 56 -7.21 -3.07 -7.54
C GLN A 56 -7.86 -4.07 -6.57
N GLU A 57 -7.56 -3.98 -5.28
CA GLU A 57 -8.18 -4.80 -4.24
C GLU A 57 -9.71 -4.60 -4.21
N LEU A 58 -10.17 -3.35 -4.23
CA LEU A 58 -11.59 -3.02 -4.26
C LEU A 58 -12.27 -3.52 -5.54
N GLU A 59 -11.62 -3.39 -6.70
CA GLU A 59 -12.16 -3.88 -7.99
C GLU A 59 -12.28 -5.40 -8.01
N ILE A 60 -11.28 -6.13 -7.49
CA ILE A 60 -11.33 -7.60 -7.36
C ILE A 60 -12.47 -7.99 -6.42
N ARG A 61 -12.55 -7.36 -5.24
CA ARG A 61 -13.60 -7.64 -4.28
C ARG A 61 -15.00 -7.37 -4.84
N LYS A 62 -15.15 -6.28 -5.59
CA LYS A 62 -16.40 -5.97 -6.30
C LYS A 62 -16.75 -7.07 -7.30
N GLY A 63 -15.79 -7.55 -8.08
CA GLY A 63 -15.98 -8.65 -9.02
C GLY A 63 -16.48 -9.93 -8.32
N GLU A 64 -15.85 -10.31 -7.22
CA GLU A 64 -16.28 -11.46 -6.40
C GLU A 64 -17.71 -11.29 -5.87
N LEU A 65 -18.07 -10.10 -5.39
CA LEU A 65 -19.42 -9.83 -4.88
C LEU A 65 -20.47 -9.85 -5.98
N LEU A 66 -20.14 -9.35 -7.17
CA LEU A 66 -21.05 -9.41 -8.32
C LEU A 66 -21.33 -10.86 -8.75
N GLU A 67 -20.29 -11.71 -8.80
CA GLU A 67 -20.49 -13.15 -9.08
C GLU A 67 -21.29 -13.83 -7.99
N ASN A 68 -21.04 -13.51 -6.72
CA ASN A 68 -21.83 -14.04 -5.60
C ASN A 68 -23.28 -13.58 -5.65
N LEU A 69 -23.54 -12.32 -6.02
CA LEU A 69 -24.89 -11.79 -6.18
C LEU A 69 -25.63 -12.46 -7.33
N HIS A 70 -24.92 -12.68 -8.45
CA HIS A 70 -25.48 -13.37 -9.61
C HIS A 70 -25.90 -14.78 -9.24
N PHE A 71 -25.01 -15.56 -8.61
CA PHE A 71 -25.30 -16.93 -8.21
C PHE A 71 -26.38 -17.02 -7.12
N ALA A 72 -26.38 -16.13 -6.12
CA ALA A 72 -27.41 -16.07 -5.09
C ALA A 72 -28.80 -15.78 -5.67
N SER A 73 -28.88 -14.92 -6.69
CA SER A 73 -30.12 -14.61 -7.40
C SER A 73 -30.60 -15.79 -8.23
N LEU A 74 -29.71 -16.49 -8.93
CA LEU A 74 -30.01 -17.71 -9.67
C LEU A 74 -30.50 -18.83 -8.74
N GLU A 75 -29.79 -19.09 -7.64
CA GLU A 75 -30.16 -20.12 -6.64
C GLU A 75 -31.55 -19.83 -6.07
N LYS A 76 -31.81 -18.56 -5.72
CA LYS A 76 -33.12 -18.16 -5.19
C LYS A 76 -34.23 -18.49 -6.16
N ILE A 77 -34.14 -18.05 -7.43
CA ILE A 77 -35.16 -18.27 -8.44
C ILE A 77 -35.32 -19.78 -8.75
N PHE A 78 -34.20 -20.51 -8.90
CA PHE A 78 -34.20 -21.95 -9.14
C PHE A 78 -34.97 -22.73 -8.07
N ILE A 79 -34.85 -22.32 -6.80
CA ILE A 79 -35.54 -22.99 -5.68
C ILE A 79 -36.98 -22.50 -5.54
N GLU A 80 -37.23 -21.19 -5.64
CA GLU A 80 -38.59 -20.62 -5.50
C GLU A 80 -39.52 -21.10 -6.58
N GLU A 81 -39.09 -21.09 -7.82
CA GLU A 81 -39.85 -21.57 -8.99
C GLU A 81 -39.88 -23.10 -9.09
N ARG A 82 -39.21 -23.80 -8.17
CA ARG A 82 -39.15 -25.27 -8.09
C ARG A 82 -38.71 -25.93 -9.39
N ILE A 83 -37.83 -25.29 -10.15
CA ILE A 83 -37.35 -25.78 -11.44
C ILE A 83 -36.79 -27.22 -11.33
N TYR A 84 -36.17 -27.54 -10.21
CA TYR A 84 -35.64 -28.85 -9.90
C TYR A 84 -36.73 -29.97 -9.75
N LYS A 85 -38.04 -29.62 -9.74
CA LYS A 85 -39.18 -30.56 -9.67
C LYS A 85 -39.98 -30.62 -10.97
N ASP A 86 -39.53 -29.94 -12.00
CA ASP A 86 -40.27 -29.98 -13.28
C ASP A 86 -40.17 -31.38 -13.90
N VAL A 87 -41.28 -31.88 -14.37
CA VAL A 87 -41.39 -33.22 -15.01
C VAL A 87 -40.42 -33.37 -16.18
N LYS A 88 -40.27 -32.32 -16.98
CA LYS A 88 -39.30 -32.27 -18.10
C LYS A 88 -37.85 -32.39 -17.62
N PHE A 89 -37.53 -31.80 -16.49
CA PHE A 89 -36.21 -31.91 -15.88
C PHE A 89 -35.94 -33.34 -15.39
N GLU A 90 -36.93 -33.96 -14.70
CA GLU A 90 -36.81 -35.34 -14.20
C GLU A 90 -36.73 -36.39 -15.32
N GLN A 91 -37.31 -36.10 -16.49
CA GLN A 91 -37.31 -36.96 -17.67
C GLN A 91 -36.22 -36.67 -18.68
N SER A 92 -35.29 -35.76 -18.36
CA SER A 92 -34.20 -35.40 -19.27
C SER A 92 -33.30 -36.61 -19.51
N GLU A 93 -33.05 -36.92 -20.78
CA GLU A 93 -32.24 -38.08 -21.17
C GLU A 93 -30.74 -37.87 -20.91
N ASP A 94 -30.29 -36.64 -20.95
CA ASP A 94 -28.90 -36.24 -20.72
C ASP A 94 -28.76 -34.91 -19.98
N MET A 95 -27.53 -34.59 -19.61
CA MET A 95 -27.21 -33.34 -18.88
C MET A 95 -27.43 -32.09 -19.75
N ASP A 96 -27.27 -32.18 -21.06
CA ASP A 96 -27.44 -31.05 -21.96
C ASP A 96 -28.91 -30.69 -22.13
N ALA A 97 -29.81 -31.72 -22.19
CA ALA A 97 -31.26 -31.51 -22.19
C ALA A 97 -31.75 -30.91 -20.87
N ALA A 98 -31.18 -31.38 -19.73
CA ALA A 98 -31.48 -30.78 -18.42
C ALA A 98 -31.03 -29.31 -18.33
N CYS A 99 -29.84 -28.99 -18.81
CA CYS A 99 -29.37 -27.61 -18.87
C CYS A 99 -30.23 -26.72 -19.75
N ALA A 100 -30.61 -27.18 -20.94
CA ALA A 100 -31.45 -26.43 -21.85
C ALA A 100 -32.87 -26.16 -21.26
N HIS A 101 -33.44 -27.12 -20.53
CA HIS A 101 -34.70 -26.92 -19.83
C HIS A 101 -34.58 -25.87 -18.70
N ILE A 102 -33.51 -25.92 -17.89
CA ILE A 102 -33.28 -24.92 -16.86
C ILE A 102 -33.13 -23.53 -17.47
N ASP A 103 -32.37 -23.39 -18.58
CA ASP A 103 -32.18 -22.15 -19.30
C ASP A 103 -33.51 -21.57 -19.81
N GLU A 104 -34.34 -22.40 -20.43
CA GLU A 104 -35.70 -22.03 -20.86
C GLU A 104 -36.55 -21.49 -19.70
N ARG A 105 -36.48 -22.15 -18.54
CA ARG A 105 -37.23 -21.76 -17.34
C ARG A 105 -36.69 -20.49 -16.68
N LEU A 106 -35.41 -20.22 -16.78
CA LEU A 106 -34.79 -19.00 -16.27
C LEU A 106 -34.97 -17.79 -17.20
N THR A 107 -35.25 -17.99 -18.48
CA THR A 107 -35.43 -16.93 -19.49
C THR A 107 -36.32 -15.76 -19.05
N PRO A 108 -37.51 -15.98 -18.43
CA PRO A 108 -38.38 -14.88 -17.98
C PRO A 108 -37.70 -13.99 -16.88
N PHE A 109 -36.72 -14.49 -16.20
CA PHE A 109 -36.04 -13.83 -15.08
C PHE A 109 -34.70 -13.16 -15.48
N TYR A 110 -34.26 -13.32 -16.73
CA TYR A 110 -33.01 -12.75 -17.24
C TYR A 110 -32.82 -11.26 -16.97
N PRO A 111 -33.85 -10.41 -17.09
CA PRO A 111 -33.70 -8.98 -16.78
C PRO A 111 -33.37 -8.67 -15.32
N GLN A 112 -33.52 -9.64 -14.42
CA GLN A 112 -33.20 -9.48 -12.99
C GLN A 112 -31.75 -9.82 -12.66
N PHE A 113 -31.04 -10.49 -13.59
CA PHE A 113 -29.66 -10.89 -13.38
C PHE A 113 -28.67 -9.80 -13.79
N ILE A 114 -27.50 -9.84 -13.21
CA ILE A 114 -26.46 -8.84 -13.45
C ILE A 114 -25.79 -9.06 -14.81
N ARG A 115 -25.68 -10.32 -15.23
CA ARG A 115 -25.11 -10.73 -16.51
C ARG A 115 -25.90 -11.91 -17.11
N GLU A 116 -25.59 -12.25 -18.34
CA GLU A 116 -26.13 -13.43 -18.99
C GLU A 116 -25.80 -14.71 -18.21
N VAL A 117 -26.77 -15.63 -18.19
CA VAL A 117 -26.60 -16.95 -17.56
C VAL A 117 -25.79 -17.84 -18.50
N THR A 118 -24.74 -18.42 -17.97
CA THR A 118 -23.87 -19.34 -18.73
C THR A 118 -24.21 -20.79 -18.43
N LYS A 119 -23.78 -21.70 -19.31
CA LYS A 119 -23.89 -23.16 -19.04
C LYS A 119 -23.20 -23.56 -17.73
N GLU A 120 -22.08 -22.91 -17.39
CA GLU A 120 -21.37 -23.16 -16.13
C GLU A 120 -22.20 -22.77 -14.91
N ASP A 121 -22.95 -21.68 -14.99
CA ASP A 121 -23.84 -21.26 -13.90
C ASP A 121 -24.95 -22.28 -13.70
N ILE A 122 -25.54 -22.81 -14.79
CA ILE A 122 -26.57 -23.85 -14.73
C ILE A 122 -26.00 -25.14 -14.14
N LEU A 123 -24.78 -25.54 -14.53
CA LEU A 123 -24.11 -26.70 -13.93
C LEU A 123 -23.91 -26.54 -12.43
N LYS A 124 -23.52 -25.34 -11.97
CA LYS A 124 -23.42 -25.06 -10.52
C LYS A 124 -24.77 -25.15 -9.81
N LEU A 125 -25.88 -24.79 -10.45
CA LEU A 125 -27.22 -24.99 -9.89
C LEU A 125 -27.56 -26.48 -9.71
N LEU A 126 -27.14 -27.34 -10.64
CA LEU A 126 -27.34 -28.77 -10.57
C LEU A 126 -26.52 -29.45 -9.46
N GLU A 127 -25.41 -28.83 -9.05
CA GLU A 127 -24.59 -29.30 -7.94
C GLU A 127 -25.20 -28.98 -6.55
N ILE A 128 -26.28 -28.21 -6.50
CA ILE A 128 -26.92 -27.83 -5.23
C ILE A 128 -27.50 -29.06 -4.55
N LYS A 129 -26.98 -29.38 -3.38
CA LYS A 129 -27.44 -30.56 -2.61
C LYS A 129 -28.91 -30.39 -2.18
N MET A 130 -29.70 -31.45 -2.29
CA MET A 130 -31.09 -31.47 -1.85
C MET A 130 -31.27 -30.95 -0.40
N ALA A 131 -30.32 -31.25 0.49
CA ALA A 131 -30.34 -30.78 1.87
C ALA A 131 -30.29 -29.23 1.96
N ARG A 132 -29.66 -28.54 1.00
CA ARG A 132 -29.64 -27.09 0.92
C ARG A 132 -30.98 -26.53 0.43
N ILE A 133 -31.57 -27.19 -0.55
CA ILE A 133 -32.91 -26.85 -1.07
C ILE A 133 -33.97 -26.99 0.04
N LEU A 134 -33.95 -28.08 0.80
CA LEU A 134 -34.89 -28.32 1.91
C LEU A 134 -34.74 -27.31 3.07
N LYS A 135 -33.54 -26.77 3.27
CA LYS A 135 -33.24 -25.75 4.29
C LYS A 135 -33.34 -24.31 3.77
N PHE A 136 -33.73 -24.15 2.52
CA PHE A 136 -33.84 -22.83 1.90
C PHE A 136 -34.90 -21.99 2.63
N ASN A 137 -34.53 -20.77 2.97
CA ASN A 137 -35.40 -19.78 3.56
C ASN A 137 -35.33 -18.51 2.71
N LYS A 138 -36.47 -18.11 2.16
CA LYS A 138 -36.59 -16.94 1.28
C LYS A 138 -36.10 -15.67 1.96
N ASP A 139 -36.55 -15.40 3.17
CA ASP A 139 -36.20 -14.16 3.90
C ASP A 139 -34.69 -14.05 4.10
N LYS A 140 -34.03 -15.17 4.47
CA LYS A 140 -32.58 -15.22 4.61
C LYS A 140 -31.84 -15.05 3.27
N ALA A 141 -32.40 -15.55 2.18
CA ALA A 141 -31.83 -15.35 0.86
C ALA A 141 -31.93 -13.88 0.44
N ASP A 142 -33.06 -13.24 0.71
CA ASP A 142 -33.27 -11.81 0.44
C ASP A 142 -32.38 -10.92 1.30
N GLU A 143 -32.23 -11.23 2.60
CA GLU A 143 -31.29 -10.56 3.50
C GLU A 143 -29.85 -10.69 2.99
N ASN A 144 -29.44 -11.88 2.55
CA ASN A 144 -28.09 -12.09 2.00
C ASN A 144 -27.86 -11.30 0.71
N ILE A 145 -28.84 -11.30 -0.20
CA ILE A 145 -28.79 -10.51 -1.44
C ILE A 145 -28.72 -9.00 -1.12
N ALA A 146 -29.52 -8.52 -0.17
CA ALA A 146 -29.51 -7.12 0.25
C ALA A 146 -28.15 -6.73 0.84
N ARG A 147 -27.57 -7.57 1.71
CA ARG A 147 -26.25 -7.34 2.28
C ARG A 147 -25.15 -7.29 1.21
N ILE A 148 -25.17 -8.18 0.23
CA ILE A 148 -24.19 -8.16 -0.86
C ILE A 148 -24.31 -6.87 -1.69
N LYS A 149 -25.54 -6.41 -1.95
CA LYS A 149 -25.76 -5.14 -2.66
C LYS A 149 -25.23 -3.95 -1.87
N GLU A 150 -25.46 -3.91 -0.56
CA GLU A 150 -24.93 -2.86 0.32
C GLU A 150 -23.38 -2.84 0.32
N GLU A 151 -22.75 -4.03 0.39
CA GLU A 151 -21.28 -4.14 0.29
C GLU A 151 -20.76 -3.63 -1.06
N ILE A 152 -21.48 -3.88 -2.17
CA ILE A 152 -21.12 -3.38 -3.51
C ILE A 152 -21.24 -1.86 -3.57
N GLU A 153 -22.29 -1.27 -2.98
CA GLU A 153 -22.48 0.17 -2.92
C GLU A 153 -21.37 0.85 -2.10
N ASP A 154 -20.99 0.28 -0.94
CA ASP A 154 -19.88 0.75 -0.12
C ASP A 154 -18.54 0.73 -0.90
N ILE A 155 -18.30 -0.36 -1.66
CA ILE A 155 -17.10 -0.44 -2.50
C ILE A 155 -17.14 0.59 -3.63
N ASN A 156 -18.30 0.83 -4.26
CA ASN A 156 -18.45 1.84 -5.29
C ASN A 156 -18.16 3.25 -4.74
N ASP A 157 -18.64 3.55 -3.54
CA ASP A 157 -18.33 4.83 -2.87
C ASP A 157 -16.83 4.97 -2.59
N LYS A 158 -16.18 3.94 -2.05
CA LYS A 158 -14.73 3.91 -1.84
C LYS A 158 -13.93 4.06 -3.13
N LEU A 159 -14.38 3.47 -4.23
CA LEU A 159 -13.76 3.62 -5.55
C LEU A 159 -13.95 5.04 -6.11
N ALA A 160 -15.10 5.66 -5.90
CA ALA A 160 -15.36 7.03 -6.29
C ALA A 160 -14.48 8.03 -5.50
N HIS A 161 -14.21 7.73 -4.22
CA HIS A 161 -13.43 8.55 -3.31
C HIS A 161 -12.10 7.86 -2.94
N ILE A 162 -11.41 7.25 -3.91
CA ILE A 162 -10.23 6.41 -3.67
C ILE A 162 -9.08 7.14 -2.99
N VAL A 163 -8.95 8.45 -3.18
CA VAL A 163 -7.92 9.27 -2.52
C VAL A 163 -8.19 9.36 -1.03
N ASP A 164 -9.43 9.67 -0.65
CA ASP A 164 -9.83 9.76 0.76
C ASP A 164 -9.75 8.40 1.45
N TYR A 165 -10.15 7.34 0.75
CA TYR A 165 -9.97 5.97 1.22
C TYR A 165 -8.49 5.64 1.47
N THR A 166 -7.57 6.06 0.58
CA THR A 166 -6.13 5.86 0.76
C THR A 166 -5.58 6.68 1.94
N ILE A 167 -6.07 7.91 2.14
CA ILE A 167 -5.68 8.73 3.29
C ILE A 167 -6.10 8.04 4.59
N ASN A 168 -7.36 7.61 4.68
CA ASN A 168 -7.88 6.90 5.86
C ASN A 168 -7.11 5.61 6.14
N TRP A 169 -6.67 4.89 5.10
CA TRP A 169 -5.82 3.72 5.24
C TRP A 169 -4.47 4.06 5.89
N TYR A 170 -3.83 5.16 5.47
CA TYR A 170 -2.59 5.64 6.10
C TYR A 170 -2.80 6.14 7.53
N GLU A 171 -3.92 6.78 7.82
CA GLU A 171 -4.28 7.20 9.18
C GLU A 171 -4.47 6.01 10.12
N MET A 172 -5.15 4.98 9.67
CA MET A 172 -5.28 3.71 10.40
C MET A 172 -3.92 3.07 10.67
N LEU A 173 -3.01 3.05 9.68
CA LEU A 173 -1.65 2.54 9.87
C LEU A 173 -0.87 3.38 10.89
N LYS A 174 -1.00 4.70 10.84
CA LYS A 174 -0.37 5.62 11.79
C LYS A 174 -0.87 5.37 13.21
N GLU A 175 -2.18 5.20 13.39
CA GLU A 175 -2.78 4.90 14.69
C GLU A 175 -2.29 3.56 15.24
N LYS A 176 -2.28 2.52 14.40
CA LYS A 176 -1.93 1.16 14.80
C LYS A 176 -0.44 0.98 15.10
N TYR A 177 0.42 1.61 14.31
CA TYR A 177 1.87 1.36 14.35
C TYR A 177 2.71 2.59 14.71
N GLY A 178 2.20 3.81 14.58
CA GLY A 178 2.97 5.05 14.74
C GLY A 178 3.62 5.21 16.10
N LYS A 179 3.03 4.67 17.15
CA LYS A 179 3.60 4.68 18.52
C LYS A 179 4.95 3.97 18.60
N ASN A 180 5.18 2.98 17.75
CA ASN A 180 6.43 2.21 17.71
C ASN A 180 7.55 2.92 16.94
N TYR A 181 7.20 3.97 16.19
CA TYR A 181 8.12 4.73 15.34
C TYR A 181 8.05 6.23 15.62
N PRO A 182 8.36 6.69 16.86
CA PRO A 182 8.34 8.11 17.17
C PRO A 182 9.44 8.83 16.38
N ARG A 183 9.12 9.99 15.85
CA ARG A 183 10.13 10.84 15.19
C ARG A 183 11.11 11.38 16.22
N ARG A 184 12.39 11.03 16.09
CA ARG A 184 13.47 11.48 16.96
C ARG A 184 14.32 12.60 16.34
N THR A 185 14.18 12.82 15.02
CA THR A 185 14.95 13.81 14.27
C THR A 185 14.31 15.17 14.40
N GLU A 186 15.07 16.17 14.81
CA GLU A 186 14.70 17.58 14.75
C GLU A 186 15.26 18.18 13.46
N LEU A 187 14.43 18.95 12.74
CA LEU A 187 14.88 19.73 11.59
C LEU A 187 15.28 21.10 12.10
N ARG A 188 16.58 21.41 12.01
CA ARG A 188 17.13 22.72 12.34
C ARG A 188 17.97 23.21 11.18
N ASN A 189 17.95 24.52 10.92
CA ASN A 189 18.95 25.15 10.09
C ASN A 189 20.13 25.48 10.98
N PHE A 190 21.27 24.87 10.70
CA PHE A 190 22.51 25.23 11.34
C PHE A 190 23.17 26.34 10.50
N ASP A 191 23.66 27.40 11.17
CA ASP A 191 24.55 28.34 10.53
C ASP A 191 25.84 27.57 10.15
N THR A 192 26.34 27.84 8.97
CA THR A 192 27.54 27.18 8.47
C THR A 192 28.71 27.59 9.35
N ILE A 193 29.21 26.61 10.16
CA ILE A 193 30.38 26.83 11.01
C ILE A 193 31.61 26.78 10.13
N GLU A 194 32.26 27.92 9.94
CA GLU A 194 33.56 27.97 9.26
C GLU A 194 34.65 27.60 10.27
N ALA A 195 35.28 26.42 10.11
CA ALA A 195 36.37 25.95 10.98
C ALA A 195 37.49 27.00 11.15
N ALA A 196 37.75 27.82 10.12
CA ALA A 196 38.72 28.89 10.17
C ALA A 196 38.36 30.06 11.13
N LYS A 197 37.05 30.21 11.48
CA LYS A 197 36.62 31.20 12.47
C LYS A 197 36.68 30.70 13.92
N VAL A 198 36.67 29.41 14.10
CA VAL A 198 36.71 28.74 15.43
C VAL A 198 38.13 28.56 15.91
N VAL A 199 39.04 28.43 14.96
CA VAL A 199 40.46 28.21 15.26
C VAL A 199 41.16 29.58 15.38
N GLU A 200 41.53 29.99 16.58
CA GLU A 200 42.46 31.11 16.76
C GLU A 200 43.88 30.60 16.43
N ALA A 201 44.47 31.11 15.36
CA ALA A 201 45.84 30.82 14.99
C ALA A 201 46.83 31.52 15.97
N ASN A 202 47.10 30.89 17.11
CA ASN A 202 47.90 31.45 18.17
C ASN A 202 49.39 31.14 18.05
N GLU A 203 49.76 30.18 17.24
CA GLU A 203 51.13 29.71 17.12
C GLU A 203 51.59 29.66 15.66
N LYS A 204 52.80 30.12 15.43
CA LYS A 204 53.41 30.11 14.09
C LYS A 204 54.07 28.76 13.82
N LEU A 205 53.75 28.14 12.71
CA LEU A 205 54.37 26.89 12.27
C LEU A 205 55.58 27.19 11.37
N TYR A 206 56.71 26.62 11.69
CA TYR A 206 57.95 26.70 10.97
C TYR A 206 58.44 25.32 10.48
N ILE A 207 59.17 25.32 9.36
CA ILE A 207 59.82 24.15 8.82
C ILE A 207 61.33 24.38 8.69
N ASN A 208 62.11 23.40 9.08
CA ASN A 208 63.51 23.29 8.76
C ASN A 208 63.69 22.15 7.76
N ARG A 209 63.93 22.47 6.51
CA ARG A 209 64.05 21.52 5.42
C ARG A 209 65.39 20.78 5.42
N GLU A 210 66.44 21.40 5.99
CA GLU A 210 67.76 20.81 6.04
C GLU A 210 67.81 19.68 7.06
N GLU A 211 67.20 19.87 8.23
CA GLU A 211 67.16 18.90 9.30
C GLU A 211 65.89 18.04 9.36
N GLY A 212 64.92 18.36 8.52
CA GLY A 212 63.67 17.59 8.40
C GLY A 212 62.70 17.77 9.57
N PHE A 213 62.71 18.89 10.26
CA PHE A 213 61.79 19.21 11.36
C PHE A 213 60.65 20.15 10.94
N ILE A 214 59.50 19.97 11.58
CA ILE A 214 58.36 20.89 11.54
C ILE A 214 57.89 21.14 12.96
N GLY A 215 57.62 22.40 13.33
CA GLY A 215 57.19 22.69 14.70
C GLY A 215 56.98 24.18 14.96
N THR A 216 56.40 24.52 16.10
CA THR A 216 56.01 25.90 16.49
C THR A 216 57.12 26.67 17.22
N SER A 217 58.16 26.00 17.65
CA SER A 217 59.24 26.63 18.47
C SER A 217 60.56 26.83 17.70
N LEU A 218 60.56 26.71 16.40
CA LEU A 218 61.77 26.83 15.59
C LEU A 218 62.12 28.31 15.31
N LYS A 219 63.28 28.75 15.76
CA LYS A 219 63.69 30.17 15.73
C LYS A 219 64.56 30.47 14.54
N LYS A 220 64.56 30.36 13.47
CA LYS A 220 65.32 30.76 12.28
C LYS A 220 64.95 30.00 11.02
N ASP A 221 63.85 29.31 11.11
CA ASP A 221 63.40 28.42 10.05
C ASP A 221 62.31 29.10 9.20
N GLU A 222 61.96 28.46 8.11
CA GLU A 222 60.97 29.01 7.16
C GLU A 222 59.59 28.95 7.76
N PHE A 223 58.89 30.09 7.78
CA PHE A 223 57.49 30.20 8.19
C PHE A 223 56.57 29.49 7.17
N VAL A 224 55.67 28.66 7.68
CA VAL A 224 54.73 27.90 6.83
C VAL A 224 53.29 28.44 6.98
N ALA A 225 52.81 28.55 8.21
CA ALA A 225 51.43 28.92 8.52
C ALA A 225 51.27 29.40 9.98
N ASN A 226 50.13 30.03 10.25
CA ASN A 226 49.63 30.30 11.58
C ASN A 226 48.53 29.27 11.94
#